data_435fa65ee17fee0737b9ff0f6892e8cc
#
_entry.id   435fa65ee17fee0737b9ff0f6892e8cc
#
_cell.length_a   1.000
_cell.length_b   1.000
_cell.length_c   1.000
_cell.angle_alpha   90.00
_cell.angle_beta   90.00
_cell.angle_gamma   90.00
#
_symmetry.space_group_name_H-M   'P 1'
#
loop_
_entity.id
_entity.type
_entity.pdbx_description
1 polymer ?
#
loop_
_entity_poly.entity_id
_entity_poly.type
_entity_poly.pdbx_seq_one_letter_code
_entity_poly.pdbx_strand_id
1 'polypeptide(L)'
;MPLGGLGEIGMNCFALEQAGGIVIVDVGAAFADDDVGIDVWHPDFSWILSQRERVRGVFLTHGHEDHVGALPYLLEELDVPVWGPPHALGIAKKRLAEHDFDTHELDLRDAHAGKEYQVGPFTIEPVRVAHSIVEASALHIRTAAGSVLHTGDFNFDPDPPDGEPTDEARLTALGDEGISLLLSDSTNIDVPVRVGSERGVGQALEELVREAPARVVIAMFASNIQRLILLGEIAQRTNRKLCLFGRSLETQYAVASQIGRVHWPSDLLVSGDQAAQLPRERVLVLAGGTQAERNSALRRLSLGVHPLMKLGEGDTVIFSSRIIPGNDRPVFAMMNDLLRAGITLKTRFSDPGVHTSGHAGRTEQTRMIELCRPNCFLPVHGTLHHLLRHEELARELGVKETTVVENGTPVVCDGQRIWKDAPVAHGRVAIAVGGEPLSNEVHQRRVELGRYGVAFVSLAVGRNERLAAPPAVRTRGVPLVDNDDTALRAVAREIARSVETFHSGRGLSLAEFVRRAARRKLEDLSGTRPIVEVETLELD
;
A
#
# COMPACT_ATOMS: atom_id res chain seq x y z
N MET A 1 -0.46 -16.25 -13.39
CA MET A 1 -0.21 -14.92 -14.00
C MET A 1 -0.19 -13.88 -12.88
N PRO A 2 0.97 -13.39 -12.45
CA PRO A 2 1.06 -12.28 -11.52
C PRO A 2 0.90 -10.94 -12.25
N LEU A 3 0.05 -10.07 -11.71
CA LEU A 3 -0.16 -8.72 -12.21
C LEU A 3 0.26 -7.66 -11.18
N GLY A 4 0.41 -8.06 -9.93
CA GLY A 4 0.91 -7.26 -8.81
C GLY A 4 1.48 -8.15 -7.71
N GLY A 5 2.34 -7.59 -6.83
CA GLY A 5 2.90 -8.27 -5.66
C GLY A 5 4.18 -9.07 -5.91
N LEU A 6 4.68 -9.19 -7.14
CA LEU A 6 5.93 -9.88 -7.46
C LEU A 6 6.97 -8.90 -8.02
N GLY A 7 8.11 -8.78 -7.34
CA GLY A 7 9.12 -7.76 -7.58
C GLY A 7 8.88 -6.47 -6.78
N GLU A 8 7.77 -6.40 -6.07
CA GLU A 8 7.33 -5.28 -5.23
C GLU A 8 6.59 -5.79 -3.98
N ILE A 9 6.29 -4.90 -3.04
CA ILE A 9 5.44 -5.18 -1.88
C ILE A 9 4.14 -4.39 -2.05
N GLY A 10 3.01 -5.07 -1.86
CA GLY A 10 1.68 -4.50 -2.08
C GLY A 10 1.14 -4.74 -3.50
N MET A 11 -0.02 -4.20 -3.81
CA MET A 11 -0.76 -4.39 -5.07
C MET A 11 -0.97 -5.86 -5.46
N ASN A 12 -1.19 -6.74 -4.48
CA ASN A 12 -1.32 -8.16 -4.74
C ASN A 12 -2.48 -8.43 -5.71
N CYS A 13 -2.17 -9.03 -6.86
CA CYS A 13 -3.15 -9.39 -7.87
C CYS A 13 -2.61 -10.57 -8.69
N PHE A 14 -3.25 -11.73 -8.54
CA PHE A 14 -2.80 -12.95 -9.17
C PHE A 14 -3.95 -13.62 -9.94
N ALA A 15 -3.81 -13.88 -11.22
CA ALA A 15 -4.80 -14.58 -12.02
C ALA A 15 -4.37 -16.04 -12.27
N LEU A 16 -5.23 -16.99 -11.91
CA LEU A 16 -5.06 -18.40 -12.25
C LEU A 16 -5.98 -18.75 -13.43
N GLU A 17 -5.40 -19.40 -14.43
CA GLU A 17 -6.09 -19.83 -15.64
C GLU A 17 -6.11 -21.35 -15.74
N GLN A 18 -7.30 -21.92 -15.98
CA GLN A 18 -7.48 -23.35 -16.23
C GLN A 18 -8.75 -23.60 -17.06
N ALA A 19 -8.67 -24.48 -18.06
CA ALA A 19 -9.80 -24.96 -18.86
C ALA A 19 -10.69 -23.82 -19.41
N GLY A 20 -10.08 -22.72 -19.84
CA GLY A 20 -10.79 -21.57 -20.40
C GLY A 20 -11.47 -20.66 -19.37
N GLY A 21 -11.30 -20.90 -18.07
CA GLY A 21 -11.72 -20.01 -16.98
C GLY A 21 -10.53 -19.33 -16.32
N ILE A 22 -10.77 -18.14 -15.75
CA ILE A 22 -9.80 -17.37 -14.99
C ILE A 22 -10.45 -17.01 -13.66
N VAL A 23 -9.72 -17.22 -12.55
CA VAL A 23 -10.06 -16.67 -11.24
C VAL A 23 -8.95 -15.71 -10.82
N ILE A 24 -9.33 -14.57 -10.28
CA ILE A 24 -8.41 -13.55 -9.76
C ILE A 24 -8.31 -13.75 -8.25
N VAL A 25 -7.10 -13.85 -7.72
CA VAL A 25 -6.81 -13.87 -6.29
C VAL A 25 -6.29 -12.49 -5.89
N ASP A 26 -7.04 -11.83 -5.04
CA ASP A 26 -6.82 -10.46 -4.57
C ASP A 26 -6.79 -9.39 -5.68
N VAL A 27 -7.08 -8.16 -5.30
CA VAL A 27 -7.05 -6.97 -6.16
C VAL A 27 -6.57 -5.81 -5.28
N GLY A 28 -5.29 -5.80 -5.04
CA GLY A 28 -4.66 -4.89 -4.08
C GLY A 28 -4.22 -3.57 -4.66
N ALA A 29 -4.10 -2.58 -3.80
CA ALA A 29 -3.54 -1.28 -4.09
C ALA A 29 -2.24 -1.04 -3.32
N ALA A 30 -1.45 -0.05 -3.75
CA ALA A 30 -0.31 0.46 -2.99
C ALA A 30 -0.43 1.97 -2.83
N PHE A 31 0.03 2.48 -1.68
CA PHE A 31 0.11 3.91 -1.46
C PHE A 31 1.28 4.51 -2.24
N ALA A 32 1.16 5.79 -2.62
CA ALA A 32 2.22 6.47 -3.35
C ALA A 32 3.43 6.76 -2.43
N ASP A 33 4.61 6.49 -2.96
CA ASP A 33 5.89 6.77 -2.28
C ASP A 33 6.33 8.23 -2.46
N ASP A 34 5.73 8.96 -3.40
CA ASP A 34 6.08 10.34 -3.74
C ASP A 34 4.90 11.32 -3.50
N ASP A 35 5.23 12.55 -3.12
CA ASP A 35 4.24 13.62 -2.83
C ASP A 35 3.94 14.44 -4.10
N VAL A 36 3.69 13.78 -5.23
CA VAL A 36 3.36 14.44 -6.51
C VAL A 36 1.86 14.41 -6.82
N GLY A 37 1.02 14.25 -5.77
CA GLY A 37 -0.44 14.27 -5.91
C GLY A 37 -1.01 12.97 -6.47
N ILE A 38 -0.34 11.86 -6.24
CA ILE A 38 -0.88 10.51 -6.39
C ILE A 38 -1.42 10.06 -5.04
N ASP A 39 -2.60 9.47 -5.04
CA ASP A 39 -3.23 8.89 -3.85
C ASP A 39 -2.87 7.42 -3.72
N VAL A 40 -3.06 6.67 -4.80
CA VAL A 40 -2.90 5.22 -4.80
C VAL A 40 -2.39 4.72 -6.17
N TRP A 41 -1.72 3.57 -6.14
CA TRP A 41 -1.37 2.79 -7.32
C TRP A 41 -2.20 1.52 -7.34
N HIS A 42 -2.63 1.09 -8.53
CA HIS A 42 -3.22 -0.24 -8.74
C HIS A 42 -2.57 -0.96 -9.93
N PRO A 43 -2.69 -2.30 -10.03
CA PRO A 43 -2.20 -3.06 -11.17
C PRO A 43 -2.84 -2.60 -12.49
N ASP A 44 -2.11 -2.68 -13.59
CA ASP A 44 -2.69 -2.54 -14.93
C ASP A 44 -3.56 -3.76 -15.24
N PHE A 45 -4.86 -3.57 -15.33
CA PHE A 45 -5.84 -4.62 -15.60
C PHE A 45 -6.03 -4.93 -17.10
N SER A 46 -5.28 -4.29 -18.01
CA SER A 46 -5.45 -4.46 -19.47
C SER A 46 -5.46 -5.92 -19.91
N TRP A 47 -4.59 -6.76 -19.31
CA TRP A 47 -4.58 -8.18 -19.62
C TRP A 47 -5.86 -8.88 -19.15
N ILE A 48 -6.32 -8.64 -17.92
CA ILE A 48 -7.59 -9.19 -17.39
C ILE A 48 -8.75 -8.78 -18.30
N LEU A 49 -8.83 -7.49 -18.63
CA LEU A 49 -9.90 -6.92 -19.45
C LEU A 49 -9.91 -7.50 -20.88
N SER A 50 -8.74 -7.83 -21.44
CA SER A 50 -8.65 -8.54 -22.71
C SER A 50 -9.21 -9.97 -22.65
N GLN A 51 -9.33 -10.55 -21.44
CA GLN A 51 -9.83 -11.90 -21.18
C GLN A 51 -11.19 -11.91 -20.46
N ARG A 52 -11.90 -10.76 -20.40
CA ARG A 52 -13.10 -10.55 -19.57
C ARG A 52 -14.14 -11.67 -19.64
N GLU A 53 -14.41 -12.20 -20.83
CA GLU A 53 -15.37 -13.29 -21.05
C GLU A 53 -14.98 -14.62 -20.34
N ARG A 54 -13.72 -14.73 -19.96
CA ARG A 54 -13.17 -15.93 -19.31
C ARG A 54 -13.05 -15.79 -17.80
N VAL A 55 -13.12 -14.55 -17.27
CA VAL A 55 -13.04 -14.31 -15.84
C VAL A 55 -14.30 -14.83 -15.16
N ARG A 56 -14.14 -15.65 -14.12
CA ARG A 56 -15.22 -16.30 -13.38
C ARG A 56 -15.49 -15.63 -12.04
N GLY A 57 -14.56 -14.80 -11.56
CA GLY A 57 -14.69 -14.02 -10.35
C GLY A 57 -13.38 -13.67 -9.70
N VAL A 58 -13.50 -12.95 -8.60
CA VAL A 58 -12.41 -12.56 -7.70
C VAL A 58 -12.55 -13.34 -6.41
N PHE A 59 -11.44 -13.80 -5.84
CA PHE A 59 -11.41 -14.42 -4.52
C PHE A 59 -10.41 -13.68 -3.62
N LEU A 60 -10.91 -13.06 -2.56
CA LEU A 60 -10.10 -12.30 -1.61
C LEU A 60 -9.57 -13.20 -0.50
N THR A 61 -8.29 -13.06 -0.17
CA THR A 61 -7.64 -13.80 0.92
C THR A 61 -7.92 -13.18 2.28
N HIS A 62 -7.87 -11.84 2.38
CA HIS A 62 -8.12 -11.06 3.59
C HIS A 62 -8.35 -9.58 3.28
N GLY A 63 -8.61 -8.76 4.30
CA GLY A 63 -9.09 -7.37 4.15
C GLY A 63 -8.03 -6.27 4.24
N HIS A 64 -6.74 -6.54 3.99
CA HIS A 64 -5.73 -5.49 3.88
C HIS A 64 -5.85 -4.73 2.55
N GLU A 65 -5.45 -3.47 2.55
CA GLU A 65 -5.57 -2.57 1.40
C GLU A 65 -4.78 -3.07 0.18
N ASP A 66 -3.62 -3.67 0.40
CA ASP A 66 -2.78 -4.27 -0.64
C ASP A 66 -3.32 -5.61 -1.18
N HIS A 67 -4.53 -6.02 -0.75
CA HIS A 67 -5.29 -7.17 -1.25
C HIS A 67 -6.70 -6.80 -1.74
N VAL A 68 -7.31 -5.72 -1.25
CA VAL A 68 -8.69 -5.33 -1.62
C VAL A 68 -8.80 -3.91 -2.20
N GLY A 69 -7.78 -3.07 -2.03
CA GLY A 69 -7.86 -1.63 -2.25
C GLY A 69 -8.08 -1.21 -3.69
N ALA A 70 -7.73 -2.04 -4.66
CA ALA A 70 -7.95 -1.77 -6.07
C ALA A 70 -9.23 -2.40 -6.66
N LEU A 71 -10.03 -3.05 -5.83
CA LEU A 71 -11.28 -3.69 -6.27
C LEU A 71 -12.25 -2.71 -6.97
N PRO A 72 -12.45 -1.46 -6.52
CA PRO A 72 -13.32 -0.53 -7.23
C PRO A 72 -12.89 -0.31 -8.68
N TYR A 73 -11.61 -0.09 -8.94
CA TYR A 73 -11.08 0.16 -10.29
C TYR A 73 -11.22 -1.05 -11.22
N LEU A 74 -11.18 -2.27 -10.69
CA LEU A 74 -11.45 -3.47 -11.48
C LEU A 74 -12.95 -3.62 -11.78
N LEU A 75 -13.82 -3.41 -10.78
CA LEU A 75 -15.26 -3.61 -10.92
C LEU A 75 -15.96 -2.50 -11.73
N GLU A 76 -15.34 -1.34 -11.93
CA GLU A 76 -15.79 -0.34 -12.91
C GLU A 76 -15.80 -0.90 -14.35
N GLU A 77 -14.87 -1.82 -14.65
CA GLU A 77 -14.66 -2.36 -15.99
C GLU A 77 -15.13 -3.82 -16.13
N LEU A 78 -15.38 -4.52 -15.02
CA LEU A 78 -15.61 -5.96 -15.01
C LEU A 78 -16.68 -6.35 -13.99
N ASP A 79 -17.85 -6.79 -14.46
CA ASP A 79 -18.95 -7.30 -13.62
C ASP A 79 -18.75 -8.79 -13.38
N VAL A 80 -18.26 -9.16 -12.19
CA VAL A 80 -18.01 -10.54 -11.79
C VAL A 80 -18.27 -10.74 -10.30
N PRO A 81 -18.65 -11.95 -9.85
CA PRO A 81 -18.79 -12.26 -8.44
C PRO A 81 -17.47 -12.09 -7.67
N VAL A 82 -17.56 -11.60 -6.44
CA VAL A 82 -16.42 -11.46 -5.51
C VAL A 82 -16.69 -12.33 -4.28
N TRP A 83 -15.82 -13.30 -4.04
CA TRP A 83 -15.81 -14.10 -2.82
C TRP A 83 -14.75 -13.59 -1.86
N GLY A 84 -15.02 -13.72 -0.58
CA GLY A 84 -14.00 -13.41 0.44
C GLY A 84 -14.52 -13.62 1.86
N PRO A 85 -13.61 -13.59 2.85
CA PRO A 85 -14.02 -13.60 4.24
C PRO A 85 -14.93 -12.41 4.55
N PRO A 86 -15.88 -12.54 5.51
CA PRO A 86 -16.79 -11.47 5.88
C PRO A 86 -16.10 -10.14 6.20
N HIS A 87 -14.94 -10.18 6.86
CA HIS A 87 -14.15 -8.98 7.14
C HIS A 87 -13.65 -8.31 5.86
N ALA A 88 -13.04 -9.08 4.95
CA ALA A 88 -12.53 -8.57 3.68
C ALA A 88 -13.64 -7.94 2.84
N LEU A 89 -14.79 -8.63 2.73
CA LEU A 89 -15.97 -8.09 2.03
C LEU A 89 -16.56 -6.86 2.72
N GLY A 90 -16.52 -6.78 4.06
CA GLY A 90 -16.93 -5.61 4.81
C GLY A 90 -16.08 -4.38 4.48
N ILE A 91 -14.76 -4.55 4.40
CA ILE A 91 -13.82 -3.50 3.97
C ILE A 91 -14.03 -3.15 2.49
N ALA A 92 -14.14 -4.16 1.61
CA ALA A 92 -14.42 -3.97 0.20
C ALA A 92 -15.72 -3.17 -0.03
N LYS A 93 -16.82 -3.48 0.68
CA LYS A 93 -18.08 -2.72 0.62
C LYS A 93 -17.89 -1.25 0.98
N LYS A 94 -17.11 -0.96 2.03
CA LYS A 94 -16.81 0.43 2.41
C LYS A 94 -16.04 1.16 1.32
N ARG A 95 -15.03 0.50 0.75
CA ARG A 95 -14.22 1.07 -0.33
C ARG A 95 -15.06 1.30 -1.60
N LEU A 96 -15.88 0.33 -1.99
CA LEU A 96 -16.78 0.43 -3.13
C LEU A 96 -17.81 1.58 -2.95
N ALA A 97 -18.36 1.73 -1.75
CA ALA A 97 -19.27 2.84 -1.45
C ALA A 97 -18.57 4.22 -1.52
N GLU A 98 -17.27 4.32 -1.19
CA GLU A 98 -16.47 5.54 -1.37
C GLU A 98 -16.25 5.88 -2.86
N HIS A 99 -16.43 4.91 -3.77
CA HIS A 99 -16.38 5.05 -5.23
C HIS A 99 -17.76 5.04 -5.88
N ASP A 100 -18.80 5.42 -5.14
CA ASP A 100 -20.18 5.58 -5.61
C ASP A 100 -20.87 4.29 -6.14
N PHE A 101 -20.34 3.10 -5.80
CA PHE A 101 -21.03 1.84 -6.13
C PHE A 101 -22.25 1.61 -5.23
N ASP A 102 -23.35 1.16 -5.83
CA ASP A 102 -24.45 0.54 -5.06
C ASP A 102 -24.05 -0.89 -4.68
N THR A 103 -23.58 -1.05 -3.44
CA THR A 103 -23.08 -2.35 -2.96
C THR A 103 -24.18 -3.42 -2.80
N HIS A 104 -25.46 -3.07 -2.95
CA HIS A 104 -26.57 -4.03 -2.98
C HIS A 104 -26.75 -4.68 -4.35
N GLU A 105 -26.28 -4.05 -5.42
CA GLU A 105 -26.32 -4.59 -6.77
C GLU A 105 -25.12 -5.50 -7.09
N LEU A 106 -24.07 -5.45 -6.27
CA LEU A 106 -22.86 -6.25 -6.48
C LEU A 106 -23.00 -7.68 -5.96
N ASP A 107 -22.48 -8.64 -6.70
CA ASP A 107 -22.47 -10.06 -6.31
C ASP A 107 -21.32 -10.37 -5.35
N LEU A 108 -21.46 -9.98 -4.08
CA LEU A 108 -20.49 -10.18 -3.01
C LEU A 108 -20.88 -11.39 -2.16
N ARG A 109 -20.03 -12.41 -2.11
CA ARG A 109 -20.32 -13.74 -1.55
C ARG A 109 -19.39 -14.07 -0.40
N ASP A 110 -19.94 -14.28 0.80
CA ASP A 110 -19.16 -14.70 1.97
C ASP A 110 -18.50 -16.06 1.74
N ALA A 111 -17.20 -16.13 1.99
CA ALA A 111 -16.39 -17.33 1.95
C ALA A 111 -15.76 -17.60 3.33
N HIS A 112 -15.99 -18.78 3.87
CA HIS A 112 -15.54 -19.19 5.19
C HIS A 112 -14.51 -20.32 5.10
N ALA A 113 -13.51 -20.30 5.95
CA ALA A 113 -12.51 -21.37 6.04
C ALA A 113 -13.16 -22.76 6.23
N GLY A 114 -12.59 -23.76 5.55
CA GLY A 114 -13.08 -25.15 5.59
C GLY A 114 -14.31 -25.44 4.75
N LYS A 115 -14.82 -24.47 3.95
CA LYS A 115 -15.89 -24.69 2.99
C LYS A 115 -15.38 -24.60 1.56
N GLU A 116 -15.97 -25.41 0.66
CA GLU A 116 -15.63 -25.40 -0.76
C GLU A 116 -16.58 -24.52 -1.57
N TYR A 117 -16.01 -23.78 -2.50
CA TYR A 117 -16.73 -22.87 -3.40
C TYR A 117 -16.38 -23.20 -4.84
N GLN A 118 -17.41 -23.31 -5.70
CA GLN A 118 -17.20 -23.54 -7.13
C GLN A 118 -17.16 -22.21 -7.87
N VAL A 119 -16.00 -21.93 -8.51
CA VAL A 119 -15.77 -20.70 -9.28
C VAL A 119 -15.32 -21.08 -10.68
N GLY A 120 -16.27 -21.24 -11.59
CA GLY A 120 -16.00 -21.79 -12.93
C GLY A 120 -15.37 -23.19 -12.85
N PRO A 121 -14.19 -23.43 -13.47
CA PRO A 121 -13.52 -24.73 -13.43
C PRO A 121 -12.71 -24.98 -12.13
N PHE A 122 -12.74 -24.03 -11.19
CA PHE A 122 -11.98 -24.09 -9.94
C PHE A 122 -12.89 -24.49 -8.79
N THR A 123 -12.39 -25.39 -7.92
CA THR A 123 -12.96 -25.62 -6.58
C THR A 123 -12.01 -24.99 -5.56
N ILE A 124 -12.47 -23.99 -4.83
CA ILE A 124 -11.64 -23.18 -3.92
C ILE A 124 -12.09 -23.45 -2.49
N GLU A 125 -11.15 -23.82 -1.64
CA GLU A 125 -11.30 -23.97 -0.19
C GLU A 125 -10.43 -22.96 0.52
N PRO A 126 -10.98 -21.97 1.22
CA PRO A 126 -10.20 -21.14 2.12
C PRO A 126 -9.72 -21.98 3.32
N VAL A 127 -8.44 -21.89 3.62
CA VAL A 127 -7.82 -22.55 4.78
C VAL A 127 -7.33 -21.46 5.73
N ARG A 128 -7.77 -21.51 6.99
CA ARG A 128 -7.45 -20.47 7.96
C ARG A 128 -5.93 -20.35 8.17
N VAL A 129 -5.44 -19.11 8.12
CA VAL A 129 -4.09 -18.74 8.53
C VAL A 129 -4.17 -17.56 9.50
N ALA A 130 -3.25 -17.53 10.48
CA ALA A 130 -3.10 -16.37 11.35
C ALA A 130 -2.39 -15.24 10.60
N HIS A 131 -2.86 -14.02 10.84
CA HIS A 131 -2.26 -12.80 10.33
C HIS A 131 -2.58 -11.63 11.27
N SER A 132 -2.13 -10.41 10.97
CA SER A 132 -2.46 -9.22 11.79
C SER A 132 -3.94 -8.80 11.69
N ILE A 133 -4.68 -9.34 10.74
CA ILE A 133 -6.11 -9.12 10.53
C ILE A 133 -6.88 -10.43 10.74
N VAL A 134 -8.16 -10.32 11.09
CA VAL A 134 -9.03 -11.49 11.34
C VAL A 134 -9.44 -12.15 10.01
N GLU A 135 -9.79 -13.44 10.09
CA GLU A 135 -10.32 -14.24 8.98
C GLU A 135 -9.38 -14.38 7.76
N ALA A 136 -8.08 -14.12 7.93
CA ALA A 136 -7.11 -14.34 6.85
C ALA A 136 -7.09 -15.83 6.44
N SER A 137 -7.01 -16.07 5.13
CA SER A 137 -7.11 -17.42 4.56
C SER A 137 -6.08 -17.65 3.46
N ALA A 138 -5.41 -18.79 3.52
CA ALA A 138 -4.80 -19.39 2.34
C ALA A 138 -5.91 -19.98 1.45
N LEU A 139 -5.66 -20.08 0.16
CA LEU A 139 -6.62 -20.61 -0.80
C LEU A 139 -6.10 -21.92 -1.40
N HIS A 140 -6.73 -23.04 -1.08
CA HIS A 140 -6.52 -24.31 -1.77
C HIS A 140 -7.42 -24.37 -3.00
N ILE A 141 -6.81 -24.30 -4.18
CA ILE A 141 -7.49 -24.18 -5.48
C ILE A 141 -7.25 -25.45 -6.26
N ARG A 142 -8.30 -26.27 -6.40
CA ARG A 142 -8.26 -27.52 -7.16
C ARG A 142 -8.78 -27.32 -8.56
N THR A 143 -8.10 -27.97 -9.50
CA THR A 143 -8.44 -28.00 -10.93
C THR A 143 -8.24 -29.39 -11.48
N ALA A 144 -8.64 -29.62 -12.73
CA ALA A 144 -8.36 -30.88 -13.43
C ALA A 144 -6.85 -31.14 -13.66
N ALA A 145 -6.02 -30.10 -13.63
CA ALA A 145 -4.56 -30.20 -13.83
C ALA A 145 -3.77 -30.37 -12.54
N GLY A 146 -4.42 -30.30 -11.39
CA GLY A 146 -3.76 -30.41 -10.07
C GLY A 146 -4.27 -29.37 -9.09
N SER A 147 -3.58 -29.24 -7.95
CA SER A 147 -3.93 -28.34 -6.88
C SER A 147 -2.88 -27.24 -6.67
N VAL A 148 -3.35 -26.03 -6.40
CA VAL A 148 -2.52 -24.88 -6.06
C VAL A 148 -2.88 -24.46 -4.63
N LEU A 149 -1.90 -24.21 -3.80
CA LEU A 149 -2.09 -23.52 -2.52
C LEU A 149 -1.46 -22.12 -2.61
N HIS A 150 -2.31 -21.09 -2.54
CA HIS A 150 -1.87 -19.71 -2.37
C HIS A 150 -1.99 -19.35 -0.89
N THR A 151 -0.87 -19.04 -0.22
CA THR A 151 -0.90 -18.84 1.24
C THR A 151 -1.67 -17.61 1.68
N GLY A 152 -1.87 -16.61 0.79
CA GLY A 152 -2.13 -15.26 1.24
C GLY A 152 -1.00 -14.80 2.16
N ASP A 153 -1.28 -13.82 2.99
CA ASP A 153 -0.37 -13.38 4.04
C ASP A 153 -0.60 -14.20 5.31
N PHE A 154 0.47 -14.67 5.93
CA PHE A 154 0.34 -15.59 7.05
C PHE A 154 1.45 -15.45 8.08
N ASN A 155 1.18 -15.99 9.26
CA ASN A 155 2.16 -16.37 10.27
C ASN A 155 1.67 -17.63 11.04
N PHE A 156 2.44 -18.08 12.03
CA PHE A 156 2.08 -19.20 12.88
C PHE A 156 1.96 -18.76 14.35
N ASP A 157 1.30 -17.61 14.63
CA ASP A 157 1.00 -17.26 16.02
C ASP A 157 0.16 -18.37 16.67
N PRO A 158 0.65 -19.03 17.74
CA PRO A 158 -0.05 -20.14 18.36
C PRO A 158 -1.22 -19.71 19.23
N ASP A 159 -1.29 -18.42 19.60
CA ASP A 159 -2.28 -17.87 20.49
C ASP A 159 -2.70 -16.47 20.02
N PRO A 160 -3.28 -16.36 18.80
CA PRO A 160 -3.76 -15.09 18.29
C PRO A 160 -4.95 -14.57 19.13
N PRO A 161 -5.12 -13.27 19.28
CA PRO A 161 -6.18 -12.66 20.09
C PRO A 161 -7.59 -13.07 19.74
N ASP A 162 -7.89 -13.36 18.47
CA ASP A 162 -9.19 -13.87 18.04
C ASP A 162 -9.40 -15.36 18.35
N GLY A 163 -8.38 -16.06 18.85
CA GLY A 163 -8.42 -17.47 19.19
C GLY A 163 -8.36 -18.42 18.00
N GLU A 164 -8.03 -17.92 16.79
CA GLU A 164 -8.04 -18.69 15.55
C GLU A 164 -6.62 -18.84 14.94
N PRO A 165 -5.76 -19.77 15.42
CA PRO A 165 -4.42 -19.98 14.88
C PRO A 165 -4.48 -20.59 13.47
N THR A 166 -3.34 -20.58 12.77
CA THR A 166 -3.17 -21.26 11.49
C THR A 166 -3.53 -22.73 11.59
N ASP A 167 -4.36 -23.21 10.66
CA ASP A 167 -4.83 -24.61 10.64
C ASP A 167 -3.75 -25.54 10.06
N GLU A 168 -2.75 -25.84 10.89
CA GLU A 168 -1.65 -26.74 10.51
C GLU A 168 -2.13 -28.15 10.18
N ALA A 169 -3.21 -28.60 10.81
CA ALA A 169 -3.77 -29.93 10.54
C ALA A 169 -4.31 -30.01 9.12
N ARG A 170 -5.06 -28.98 8.67
CA ARG A 170 -5.58 -28.96 7.30
C ARG A 170 -4.43 -28.80 6.29
N LEU A 171 -3.45 -27.91 6.56
CA LEU A 171 -2.26 -27.75 5.70
C LEU A 171 -1.49 -29.07 5.53
N THR A 172 -1.32 -29.83 6.63
CA THR A 172 -0.69 -31.15 6.60
C THR A 172 -1.47 -32.15 5.74
N ALA A 173 -2.79 -32.20 5.94
CA ALA A 173 -3.67 -33.06 5.15
C ALA A 173 -3.63 -32.73 3.64
N LEU A 174 -3.61 -31.44 3.29
CA LEU A 174 -3.43 -31.01 1.90
C LEU A 174 -2.07 -31.43 1.33
N GLY A 175 -1.01 -31.37 2.14
CA GLY A 175 0.30 -31.90 1.76
C GLY A 175 0.28 -33.40 1.54
N ASP A 176 -0.52 -34.18 2.32
CA ASP A 176 -0.72 -35.63 2.13
C ASP A 176 -1.59 -35.94 0.88
N GLU A 177 -2.58 -35.09 0.58
CA GLU A 177 -3.38 -35.15 -0.64
C GLU A 177 -2.55 -34.83 -1.91
N GLY A 178 -1.48 -34.04 -1.77
CA GLY A 178 -0.53 -33.64 -2.81
C GLY A 178 -0.79 -32.26 -3.37
N ILE A 179 0.08 -31.31 -3.08
CA ILE A 179 0.07 -29.95 -3.60
C ILE A 179 0.97 -29.86 -4.83
N SER A 180 0.39 -29.55 -5.99
CA SER A 180 1.13 -29.38 -7.23
C SER A 180 1.99 -28.12 -7.22
N LEU A 181 1.44 -27.00 -6.73
CA LEU A 181 2.13 -25.71 -6.69
C LEU A 181 1.81 -24.97 -5.39
N LEU A 182 2.84 -24.55 -4.66
CA LEU A 182 2.74 -23.64 -3.52
C LEU A 182 3.16 -22.23 -3.95
N LEU A 183 2.26 -21.26 -3.77
CA LEU A 183 2.48 -19.83 -3.89
C LEU A 183 2.58 -19.27 -2.47
N SER A 184 3.75 -18.79 -2.02
CA SER A 184 3.97 -18.47 -0.60
C SER A 184 4.53 -17.07 -0.37
N ASP A 185 3.95 -16.36 0.61
CA ASP A 185 4.36 -15.02 1.07
C ASP A 185 5.84 -14.97 1.45
N SER A 186 6.56 -14.00 0.85
CA SER A 186 8.00 -13.83 1.01
C SER A 186 8.40 -12.61 1.84
N THR A 187 7.45 -11.80 2.30
CA THR A 187 7.64 -10.45 2.86
C THR A 187 8.71 -10.39 3.95
N ASN A 188 8.80 -11.39 4.83
CA ASN A 188 9.72 -11.41 5.96
C ASN A 188 10.80 -12.51 5.88
N ILE A 189 11.18 -12.95 4.70
CA ILE A 189 12.20 -14.03 4.51
C ILE A 189 13.55 -13.72 5.19
N ASP A 190 13.89 -12.44 5.33
CA ASP A 190 15.13 -12.00 5.96
C ASP A 190 15.06 -11.97 7.50
N VAL A 191 13.88 -12.20 8.09
CA VAL A 191 13.73 -12.35 9.55
C VAL A 191 14.02 -13.81 9.90
N PRO A 192 15.18 -14.11 10.54
CA PRO A 192 15.68 -15.49 10.65
C PRO A 192 14.92 -16.34 11.66
N VAL A 193 14.18 -15.70 12.57
CA VAL A 193 13.46 -16.33 13.66
C VAL A 193 11.95 -16.25 13.44
N ARG A 194 11.22 -17.02 14.24
CA ARG A 194 9.77 -16.86 14.34
C ARG A 194 9.41 -15.44 14.75
N VAL A 195 8.37 -14.88 14.16
CA VAL A 195 7.81 -13.62 14.63
C VAL A 195 7.17 -13.79 16.01
N GLY A 196 7.08 -12.70 16.79
CA GLY A 196 6.47 -12.74 18.12
C GLY A 196 4.96 -12.95 18.05
N SER A 197 4.35 -13.27 19.20
CA SER A 197 2.90 -13.36 19.33
C SER A 197 2.27 -12.00 19.58
N GLU A 198 1.08 -11.74 19.04
CA GLU A 198 0.29 -10.55 19.34
C GLU A 198 -0.08 -10.46 20.83
N ARG A 199 -0.30 -11.59 21.52
CA ARG A 199 -0.53 -11.58 22.98
C ARG A 199 0.71 -11.14 23.76
N GLY A 200 1.92 -11.48 23.31
CA GLY A 200 3.15 -10.94 23.88
C GLY A 200 3.26 -9.42 23.72
N VAL A 201 2.84 -8.90 22.57
CA VAL A 201 2.74 -7.46 22.35
C VAL A 201 1.70 -6.84 23.29
N GLY A 202 0.55 -7.49 23.47
CA GLY A 202 -0.48 -7.06 24.41
C GLY A 202 0.04 -6.92 25.84
N GLN A 203 0.84 -7.90 26.31
CA GLN A 203 1.46 -7.85 27.65
C GLN A 203 2.39 -6.63 27.80
N ALA A 204 3.30 -6.43 26.84
CA ALA A 204 4.22 -5.29 26.86
C ALA A 204 3.48 -3.94 26.80
N LEU A 205 2.42 -3.84 25.97
CA LEU A 205 1.60 -2.64 25.91
C LEU A 205 0.83 -2.39 27.20
N GLU A 206 0.30 -3.42 27.85
CA GLU A 206 -0.43 -3.29 29.12
C GLU A 206 0.47 -2.75 30.23
N GLU A 207 1.72 -3.24 30.34
CA GLU A 207 2.70 -2.73 31.30
C GLU A 207 2.95 -1.23 31.09
N LEU A 208 3.27 -0.83 29.86
CA LEU A 208 3.51 0.58 29.51
C LEU A 208 2.28 1.47 29.74
N VAL A 209 1.07 0.98 29.43
CA VAL A 209 -0.18 1.73 29.67
C VAL A 209 -0.45 1.89 31.17
N ARG A 210 -0.11 0.88 31.99
CA ARG A 210 -0.29 0.90 33.43
C ARG A 210 0.68 1.87 34.12
N GLU A 211 1.92 1.91 33.65
CA GLU A 211 2.97 2.77 34.18
C GLU A 211 2.81 4.25 33.76
N ALA A 212 2.10 4.52 32.69
CA ALA A 212 1.97 5.87 32.16
C ALA A 212 1.17 6.79 33.11
N PRO A 213 1.75 7.95 33.52
CA PRO A 213 1.16 8.82 34.53
C PRO A 213 -0.05 9.61 34.03
N ALA A 214 -0.19 9.76 32.71
CA ALA A 214 -1.27 10.53 32.12
C ALA A 214 -1.87 9.79 30.91
N ARG A 215 -2.26 10.51 29.86
CA ARG A 215 -2.85 9.95 28.64
C ARG A 215 -1.85 9.08 27.89
N VAL A 216 -2.35 7.98 27.31
CA VAL A 216 -1.57 7.16 26.41
C VAL A 216 -2.17 7.23 25.02
N VAL A 217 -1.32 7.41 24.03
CA VAL A 217 -1.67 7.28 22.59
C VAL A 217 -0.91 6.09 22.04
N ILE A 218 -1.62 5.10 21.52
CA ILE A 218 -1.02 3.96 20.81
C ILE A 218 -1.19 4.21 19.32
N ALA A 219 -0.05 4.42 18.66
CA ALA A 219 0.02 4.54 17.20
C ALA A 219 0.17 3.15 16.58
N MET A 220 -0.77 2.75 15.73
CA MET A 220 -0.82 1.42 15.14
C MET A 220 -1.35 1.46 13.71
N PHE A 221 -1.11 0.39 12.95
CA PHE A 221 -1.80 0.19 11.68
C PHE A 221 -3.28 -0.06 11.94
N ALA A 222 -4.14 0.68 11.26
CA ALA A 222 -5.58 0.62 11.46
C ALA A 222 -6.16 -0.78 11.18
N SER A 223 -5.55 -1.52 10.27
CA SER A 223 -5.95 -2.87 9.85
C SER A 223 -5.49 -3.98 10.80
N ASN A 224 -4.67 -3.68 11.83
CA ASN A 224 -4.27 -4.70 12.79
C ASN A 224 -5.40 -4.95 13.81
N ILE A 225 -6.36 -5.80 13.42
CA ILE A 225 -7.54 -6.11 14.23
C ILE A 225 -7.17 -6.97 15.46
N GLN A 226 -6.15 -7.81 15.33
CA GLN A 226 -5.67 -8.61 16.45
C GLN A 226 -5.20 -7.71 17.62
N ARG A 227 -4.46 -6.64 17.30
CA ARG A 227 -4.04 -5.65 18.30
C ARG A 227 -5.20 -4.81 18.81
N LEU A 228 -6.16 -4.49 17.95
CA LEU A 228 -7.37 -3.76 18.32
C LEU A 228 -8.18 -4.53 19.40
N ILE A 229 -8.32 -5.85 19.27
CA ILE A 229 -8.95 -6.72 20.27
C ILE A 229 -8.24 -6.57 21.62
N LEU A 230 -6.91 -6.74 21.64
CA LEU A 230 -6.10 -6.65 22.87
C LEU A 230 -6.18 -5.27 23.53
N LEU A 231 -6.21 -4.20 22.74
CA LEU A 231 -6.27 -2.84 23.27
C LEU A 231 -7.59 -2.54 23.96
N GLY A 232 -8.69 -3.17 23.54
CA GLY A 232 -9.95 -3.14 24.27
C GLY A 232 -9.85 -3.82 25.62
N GLU A 233 -9.22 -4.98 25.70
CA GLU A 233 -8.98 -5.68 26.96
C GLU A 233 -8.05 -4.88 27.90
N ILE A 234 -6.97 -4.32 27.36
CA ILE A 234 -6.02 -3.49 28.10
C ILE A 234 -6.72 -2.26 28.70
N ALA A 235 -7.53 -1.57 27.89
CA ALA A 235 -8.28 -0.41 28.37
C ALA A 235 -9.19 -0.75 29.56
N GLN A 236 -9.89 -1.90 29.51
CA GLN A 236 -10.71 -2.38 30.60
C GLN A 236 -9.87 -2.69 31.85
N ARG A 237 -8.78 -3.48 31.71
CA ARG A 237 -7.92 -3.86 32.83
C ARG A 237 -7.17 -2.70 33.46
N THR A 238 -6.91 -1.63 32.70
CA THR A 238 -6.24 -0.42 33.16
C THR A 238 -7.21 0.70 33.55
N ASN A 239 -8.54 0.43 33.51
CA ASN A 239 -9.59 1.37 33.84
C ASN A 239 -9.52 2.68 33.03
N ARG A 240 -9.21 2.57 31.72
CA ARG A 240 -9.17 3.68 30.77
C ARG A 240 -10.32 3.57 29.77
N LYS A 241 -10.83 4.68 29.28
CA LYS A 241 -11.75 4.74 28.14
C LYS A 241 -10.97 4.80 26.85
N LEU A 242 -11.44 4.09 25.82
CA LEU A 242 -10.85 4.12 24.48
C LEU A 242 -11.41 5.28 23.66
N CYS A 243 -10.54 5.88 22.86
CA CYS A 243 -10.91 6.85 21.85
C CYS A 243 -10.17 6.51 20.54
N LEU A 244 -10.87 6.46 19.42
CA LEU A 244 -10.29 6.19 18.11
C LEU A 244 -10.05 7.52 17.36
N PHE A 245 -8.86 7.71 16.81
CA PHE A 245 -8.52 8.83 15.96
C PHE A 245 -8.00 8.35 14.61
N GLY A 246 -8.78 8.58 13.57
CA GLY A 246 -8.52 8.22 12.19
C GLY A 246 -9.64 7.40 11.57
N ARG A 247 -10.14 7.87 10.42
CA ARG A 247 -11.25 7.22 9.69
C ARG A 247 -11.03 5.73 9.45
N SER A 248 -9.80 5.36 9.04
CA SER A 248 -9.47 3.95 8.80
C SER A 248 -9.64 3.09 10.06
N LEU A 249 -9.21 3.58 11.26
CA LEU A 249 -9.43 2.87 12.52
C LEU A 249 -10.92 2.70 12.86
N GLU A 250 -11.70 3.78 12.67
CA GLU A 250 -13.15 3.73 12.90
C GLU A 250 -13.84 2.75 11.94
N THR A 251 -13.43 2.74 10.66
CA THR A 251 -13.95 1.80 9.66
C THR A 251 -13.60 0.36 10.00
N GLN A 252 -12.35 0.09 10.32
CA GLN A 252 -11.89 -1.25 10.70
C GLN A 252 -12.60 -1.76 11.96
N TYR A 253 -12.71 -0.92 12.99
CA TYR A 253 -13.49 -1.25 14.20
C TYR A 253 -14.95 -1.53 13.89
N ALA A 254 -15.61 -0.68 13.09
CA ALA A 254 -17.02 -0.83 12.76
C ALA A 254 -17.29 -2.15 12.00
N VAL A 255 -16.47 -2.48 11.00
CA VAL A 255 -16.59 -3.74 10.25
C VAL A 255 -16.31 -4.93 11.16
N ALA A 256 -15.22 -4.94 11.92
CA ALA A 256 -14.87 -6.05 12.80
C ALA A 256 -15.91 -6.27 13.91
N SER A 257 -16.51 -5.18 14.45
CA SER A 257 -17.57 -5.24 15.43
C SER A 257 -18.89 -5.76 14.81
N GLN A 258 -19.25 -5.32 13.60
CA GLN A 258 -20.45 -5.74 12.90
C GLN A 258 -20.46 -7.24 12.60
N ILE A 259 -19.31 -7.82 12.24
CA ILE A 259 -19.18 -9.27 12.01
C ILE A 259 -18.90 -10.08 13.27
N GLY A 260 -18.91 -9.42 14.46
CA GLY A 260 -18.72 -10.09 15.75
C GLY A 260 -17.29 -10.54 16.04
N ARG A 261 -16.26 -9.87 15.49
CA ARG A 261 -14.84 -10.17 15.78
C ARG A 261 -14.26 -9.26 16.87
N VAL A 262 -14.85 -8.11 17.11
CA VAL A 262 -14.49 -7.20 18.20
C VAL A 262 -15.69 -7.00 19.11
N HIS A 263 -15.54 -7.34 20.41
CA HIS A 263 -16.58 -7.24 21.41
C HIS A 263 -16.14 -6.34 22.56
N TRP A 264 -16.35 -5.05 22.41
CA TRP A 264 -16.09 -4.11 23.49
C TRP A 264 -17.38 -3.77 24.27
N PRO A 265 -17.30 -3.56 25.59
CA PRO A 265 -18.42 -3.01 26.35
C PRO A 265 -18.88 -1.68 25.75
N SER A 266 -20.18 -1.45 25.74
CA SER A 266 -20.77 -0.25 25.10
C SER A 266 -20.31 1.08 25.72
N ASP A 267 -19.84 1.06 26.97
CA ASP A 267 -19.33 2.22 27.69
C ASP A 267 -17.80 2.38 27.58
N LEU A 268 -17.09 1.46 26.90
CA LEU A 268 -15.64 1.50 26.75
C LEU A 268 -15.17 2.58 25.76
N LEU A 269 -15.83 2.61 24.59
CA LEU A 269 -15.52 3.56 23.52
C LEU A 269 -16.21 4.89 23.78
N VAL A 270 -15.43 5.97 23.73
CA VAL A 270 -15.92 7.35 23.89
C VAL A 270 -15.53 8.21 22.69
N SER A 271 -16.31 9.25 22.41
CA SER A 271 -15.96 10.22 21.37
C SER A 271 -14.73 11.05 21.76
N GLY A 272 -14.11 11.70 20.76
CA GLY A 272 -12.98 12.61 21.00
C GLY A 272 -13.32 13.76 21.95
N ASP A 273 -14.54 14.32 21.86
CA ASP A 273 -15.02 15.38 22.76
C ASP A 273 -15.17 14.87 24.20
N GLN A 274 -15.72 13.68 24.37
CA GLN A 274 -15.82 13.03 25.69
C GLN A 274 -14.44 12.73 26.25
N ALA A 275 -13.53 12.18 25.44
CA ALA A 275 -12.16 11.89 25.86
C ALA A 275 -11.40 13.14 26.28
N ALA A 276 -11.64 14.29 25.64
CA ALA A 276 -11.02 15.56 25.99
C ALA A 276 -11.45 16.10 27.37
N GLN A 277 -12.61 15.68 27.87
CA GLN A 277 -13.17 16.09 29.18
C GLN A 277 -12.80 15.12 30.31
N LEU A 278 -12.32 13.92 30.02
CA LEU A 278 -11.91 12.96 31.02
C LEU A 278 -10.56 13.32 31.64
N PRO A 279 -10.29 12.89 32.88
CA PRO A 279 -8.94 12.91 33.45
C PRO A 279 -7.97 12.21 32.50
N ARG A 280 -6.79 12.80 32.29
CA ARG A 280 -5.83 12.34 31.28
C ARG A 280 -5.41 10.87 31.48
N GLU A 281 -5.25 10.46 32.73
CA GLU A 281 -4.89 9.08 33.13
C GLU A 281 -6.03 8.07 32.85
N ARG A 282 -7.24 8.55 32.52
CA ARG A 282 -8.40 7.70 32.18
C ARG A 282 -8.59 7.52 30.67
N VAL A 283 -7.70 8.05 29.85
CA VAL A 283 -7.84 8.04 28.40
C VAL A 283 -6.73 7.19 27.75
N LEU A 284 -7.14 6.28 26.89
CA LEU A 284 -6.31 5.52 25.95
C LEU A 284 -6.76 5.86 24.53
N VAL A 285 -5.90 6.50 23.77
CA VAL A 285 -6.19 6.86 22.36
C VAL A 285 -5.53 5.86 21.43
N LEU A 286 -6.26 5.35 20.45
CA LEU A 286 -5.71 4.62 19.33
C LEU A 286 -5.65 5.57 18.12
N ALA A 287 -4.48 5.73 17.53
CA ALA A 287 -4.27 6.68 16.45
C ALA A 287 -3.67 6.01 15.21
N GLY A 288 -4.28 6.25 14.05
CA GLY A 288 -3.69 5.96 12.74
C GLY A 288 -2.68 7.03 12.34
N GLY A 289 -1.86 6.72 11.34
CA GLY A 289 -0.86 7.67 10.83
C GLY A 289 0.57 7.37 11.28
N THR A 290 0.90 6.10 11.47
CA THR A 290 2.23 5.65 11.95
C THR A 290 3.35 5.91 10.96
N GLN A 291 3.05 6.09 9.69
CA GLN A 291 3.99 6.36 8.62
C GLN A 291 4.15 7.86 8.34
N ALA A 292 3.61 8.70 9.23
CA ALA A 292 3.58 10.16 9.11
C ALA A 292 2.81 10.67 7.88
N GLU A 293 1.80 9.91 7.44
CA GLU A 293 0.93 10.25 6.33
C GLU A 293 0.33 11.65 6.54
N ARG A 294 0.29 12.39 5.48
CA ARG A 294 -0.19 13.78 5.48
C ARG A 294 -1.64 13.85 5.99
N ASN A 295 -1.92 14.74 6.92
CA ASN A 295 -3.22 14.90 7.57
C ASN A 295 -3.69 13.73 8.45
N SER A 296 -2.87 12.70 8.69
CA SER A 296 -3.22 11.62 9.60
C SER A 296 -3.42 12.12 11.04
N ALA A 297 -4.16 11.35 11.84
CA ALA A 297 -4.47 11.72 13.22
C ALA A 297 -3.20 11.89 14.06
N LEU A 298 -2.26 10.94 13.99
CA LEU A 298 -1.01 11.01 14.73
C LEU A 298 -0.14 12.19 14.30
N ARG A 299 -0.06 12.47 12.99
CA ARG A 299 0.68 13.63 12.47
C ARG A 299 0.10 14.94 12.98
N ARG A 300 -1.23 15.08 13.02
CA ARG A 300 -1.91 16.26 13.56
C ARG A 300 -1.72 16.40 15.08
N LEU A 301 -1.72 15.28 15.81
CA LEU A 301 -1.40 15.26 17.23
C LEU A 301 0.04 15.73 17.50
N SER A 302 1.01 15.25 16.70
CA SER A 302 2.43 15.61 16.86
C SER A 302 2.70 17.10 16.61
N LEU A 303 1.93 17.72 15.73
CA LEU A 303 2.00 19.16 15.43
C LEU A 303 1.16 20.02 16.40
N GLY A 304 0.39 19.41 17.30
CA GLY A 304 -0.51 20.13 18.21
C GLY A 304 -1.71 20.80 17.52
N VAL A 305 -2.07 20.35 16.29
CA VAL A 305 -3.17 20.90 15.46
C VAL A 305 -4.36 19.96 15.35
N HIS A 306 -4.41 18.87 16.13
CA HIS A 306 -5.57 17.98 16.12
C HIS A 306 -6.78 18.70 16.75
N PRO A 307 -7.98 18.70 16.10
CA PRO A 307 -9.10 19.56 16.51
C PRO A 307 -9.67 19.22 17.89
N LEU A 308 -9.59 17.96 18.30
CA LEU A 308 -10.24 17.47 19.53
C LEU A 308 -9.27 17.28 20.68
N MET A 309 -7.95 17.20 20.42
CA MET A 309 -7.00 16.85 21.47
C MET A 309 -5.62 17.47 21.22
N LYS A 310 -5.04 18.01 22.28
CA LYS A 310 -3.65 18.46 22.32
C LYS A 310 -2.90 17.61 23.35
N LEU A 311 -1.76 17.06 22.91
CA LEU A 311 -0.84 16.33 23.79
C LEU A 311 0.08 17.31 24.52
N GLY A 312 0.60 16.89 25.66
CA GLY A 312 1.51 17.70 26.48
C GLY A 312 2.31 16.86 27.46
N GLU A 313 3.13 17.53 28.25
CA GLU A 313 3.99 16.91 29.25
C GLU A 313 3.25 15.89 30.13
N GLY A 314 3.85 14.71 30.31
CA GLY A 314 3.29 13.56 31.01
C GLY A 314 2.46 12.62 30.15
N ASP A 315 2.03 13.01 28.94
CA ASP A 315 1.41 12.07 27.98
C ASP A 315 2.47 11.14 27.40
N THR A 316 2.06 9.93 27.03
CA THR A 316 2.92 8.91 26.44
C THR A 316 2.40 8.55 25.04
N VAL A 317 3.27 8.50 24.05
CA VAL A 317 2.97 7.96 22.71
C VAL A 317 3.77 6.69 22.50
N ILE A 318 3.09 5.60 22.18
CA ILE A 318 3.67 4.29 21.91
C ILE A 318 3.51 3.99 20.42
N PHE A 319 4.63 3.88 19.68
CA PHE A 319 4.63 3.42 18.30
C PHE A 319 4.58 1.90 18.25
N SER A 320 3.39 1.35 18.18
CA SER A 320 3.10 -0.07 18.07
C SER A 320 3.05 -0.50 16.59
N SER A 321 4.07 -0.11 15.84
CA SER A 321 4.24 -0.37 14.40
C SER A 321 5.71 -0.40 14.01
N ARG A 322 5.99 -0.98 12.84
CA ARG A 322 7.30 -0.81 12.18
C ARG A 322 7.25 0.40 11.25
N ILE A 323 8.39 0.99 10.99
CA ILE A 323 8.55 1.97 9.91
C ILE A 323 8.65 1.20 8.60
N ILE A 324 7.82 1.54 7.63
CA ILE A 324 7.90 1.00 6.28
C ILE A 324 9.13 1.64 5.60
N PRO A 325 9.99 0.86 4.91
CA PRO A 325 11.13 1.42 4.20
C PRO A 325 10.72 2.57 3.27
N GLY A 326 11.47 3.68 3.33
CA GLY A 326 11.14 4.92 2.62
C GLY A 326 10.47 5.98 3.50
N ASN A 327 9.77 5.61 4.56
CA ASN A 327 9.09 6.54 5.47
C ASN A 327 9.92 6.95 6.69
N ASP A 328 11.17 6.52 6.77
CA ASP A 328 12.02 6.78 7.94
C ASP A 328 12.13 8.27 8.27
N ARG A 329 12.43 9.10 7.26
CA ARG A 329 12.64 10.54 7.45
C ARG A 329 11.41 11.27 7.98
N PRO A 330 10.21 11.15 7.39
CA PRO A 330 9.00 11.80 7.91
C PRO A 330 8.57 11.23 9.27
N VAL A 331 8.74 9.92 9.52
CA VAL A 331 8.39 9.32 10.81
C VAL A 331 9.32 9.82 11.92
N PHE A 332 10.64 9.87 11.71
CA PHE A 332 11.56 10.46 12.70
C PHE A 332 11.31 11.94 12.92
N ALA A 333 10.94 12.70 11.89
CA ALA A 333 10.54 14.10 12.06
C ALA A 333 9.31 14.23 12.96
N MET A 334 8.29 13.39 12.76
CA MET A 334 7.11 13.33 13.61
C MET A 334 7.44 12.95 15.07
N MET A 335 8.32 11.97 15.26
CA MET A 335 8.80 11.58 16.60
C MET A 335 9.52 12.74 17.30
N ASN A 336 10.35 13.50 16.58
CA ASN A 336 11.03 14.68 17.11
C ASN A 336 10.06 15.79 17.50
N ASP A 337 8.97 15.99 16.75
CA ASP A 337 7.94 16.97 17.11
C ASP A 337 7.26 16.59 18.44
N LEU A 338 6.95 15.30 18.65
CA LEU A 338 6.41 14.78 19.92
C LEU A 338 7.40 15.00 21.09
N LEU A 339 8.67 14.67 20.89
CA LEU A 339 9.71 14.86 21.94
C LEU A 339 9.90 16.33 22.31
N ARG A 340 9.87 17.26 21.32
CA ARG A 340 9.93 18.72 21.60
C ARG A 340 8.73 19.23 22.40
N ALA A 341 7.59 18.56 22.27
CA ALA A 341 6.39 18.86 23.06
C ALA A 341 6.40 18.26 24.48
N GLY A 342 7.51 17.62 24.90
CA GLY A 342 7.66 17.00 26.23
C GLY A 342 6.92 15.67 26.39
N ILE A 343 6.58 15.00 25.28
CA ILE A 343 5.87 13.72 25.25
C ILE A 343 6.86 12.58 25.49
N THR A 344 6.49 11.64 26.37
CA THR A 344 7.23 10.38 26.50
C THR A 344 7.00 9.50 25.29
N LEU A 345 8.08 9.07 24.63
CA LEU A 345 8.02 8.26 23.42
C LEU A 345 8.50 6.83 23.69
N LYS A 346 7.70 5.84 23.31
CA LYS A 346 8.01 4.43 23.33
C LYS A 346 7.95 3.86 21.91
N THR A 347 8.96 3.12 21.51
CA THR A 347 9.08 2.57 20.16
C THR A 347 9.68 1.16 20.25
N ARG A 348 9.62 0.41 19.15
CA ARG A 348 10.31 -0.89 19.07
C ARG A 348 11.83 -0.83 19.33
N PHE A 349 12.44 0.34 19.23
CA PHE A 349 13.88 0.52 19.52
C PHE A 349 14.16 0.64 21.01
N SER A 350 13.27 1.27 21.78
CA SER A 350 13.36 1.38 23.24
C SER A 350 12.68 0.22 23.96
N ASP A 351 11.60 -0.30 23.39
CA ASP A 351 10.73 -1.33 23.98
C ASP A 351 10.36 -2.36 22.87
N PRO A 352 11.25 -3.34 22.55
CA PRO A 352 11.08 -4.24 21.41
C PRO A 352 9.76 -5.02 21.40
N GLY A 353 9.17 -5.26 22.58
CA GLY A 353 7.91 -6.00 22.72
C GLY A 353 6.66 -5.26 22.24
N VAL A 354 6.73 -3.97 21.88
CA VAL A 354 5.51 -3.20 21.50
C VAL A 354 4.99 -3.50 20.10
N HIS A 355 5.70 -4.31 19.32
CA HIS A 355 5.28 -4.63 17.94
C HIS A 355 5.78 -6.00 17.51
N THR A 356 4.94 -6.72 16.79
CA THR A 356 5.29 -7.92 16.00
C THR A 356 4.76 -7.80 14.59
N SER A 357 5.29 -8.59 13.66
CA SER A 357 4.86 -8.61 12.26
C SER A 357 3.69 -9.57 12.04
N GLY A 358 2.79 -9.23 11.11
CA GLY A 358 1.75 -10.15 10.63
C GLY A 358 2.28 -11.23 9.69
N HIS A 359 3.46 -11.02 9.06
CA HIS A 359 4.03 -11.95 8.09
C HIS A 359 5.03 -12.91 8.72
N ALA A 360 5.05 -14.13 8.21
CA ALA A 360 5.92 -15.22 8.60
C ALA A 360 7.40 -14.89 8.43
N GLY A 361 8.22 -15.14 9.46
CA GLY A 361 9.68 -15.16 9.34
C GLY A 361 10.18 -16.46 8.70
N ARG A 362 11.49 -16.54 8.40
CA ARG A 362 12.12 -17.70 7.72
C ARG A 362 11.76 -19.05 8.35
N THR A 363 11.75 -19.14 9.68
CA THR A 363 11.37 -20.37 10.39
C THR A 363 9.94 -20.80 10.12
N GLU A 364 9.02 -19.86 10.03
CA GLU A 364 7.60 -20.11 9.77
C GLU A 364 7.36 -20.42 8.29
N GLN A 365 8.07 -19.76 7.38
CA GLN A 365 8.07 -20.11 5.95
C GLN A 365 8.63 -21.53 5.72
N THR A 366 9.69 -21.91 6.44
CA THR A 366 10.16 -23.31 6.49
C THR A 366 9.02 -24.25 6.89
N ARG A 367 8.31 -23.91 7.97
CA ARG A 367 7.18 -24.71 8.47
C ARG A 367 6.08 -24.86 7.42
N MET A 368 5.72 -23.79 6.71
CA MET A 368 4.72 -23.85 5.63
C MET A 368 5.13 -24.83 4.53
N ILE A 369 6.36 -24.77 4.05
CA ILE A 369 6.88 -25.68 3.02
C ILE A 369 6.90 -27.14 3.52
N GLU A 370 7.31 -27.38 4.78
CA GLU A 370 7.34 -28.72 5.40
C GLU A 370 5.95 -29.33 5.56
N LEU A 371 4.93 -28.52 5.94
CA LEU A 371 3.55 -29.00 6.05
C LEU A 371 2.98 -29.34 4.67
N CYS A 372 3.20 -28.48 3.69
CA CYS A 372 2.62 -28.58 2.36
C CYS A 372 3.32 -29.57 1.44
N ARG A 373 4.63 -29.76 1.58
CA ARG A 373 5.43 -30.67 0.73
C ARG A 373 5.14 -30.56 -0.78
N PRO A 374 5.17 -29.33 -1.36
CA PRO A 374 4.72 -29.11 -2.73
C PRO A 374 5.66 -29.74 -3.77
N ASN A 375 5.12 -30.13 -4.93
CA ASN A 375 5.93 -30.53 -6.08
C ASN A 375 6.68 -29.33 -6.67
N CYS A 376 5.98 -28.19 -6.83
CA CYS A 376 6.50 -26.95 -7.39
C CYS A 376 6.34 -25.80 -6.40
N PHE A 377 7.24 -24.82 -6.47
CA PHE A 377 7.24 -23.65 -5.59
C PHE A 377 7.43 -22.35 -6.38
N LEU A 378 6.61 -21.35 -6.07
CA LEU A 378 6.70 -20.00 -6.59
C LEU A 378 6.56 -19.02 -5.41
N PRO A 379 7.62 -18.28 -5.03
CA PRO A 379 7.52 -17.24 -4.02
C PRO A 379 6.69 -16.07 -4.55
N VAL A 380 5.82 -15.52 -3.71
CA VAL A 380 4.96 -14.37 -4.03
C VAL A 380 5.10 -13.30 -2.94
N HIS A 381 4.51 -12.13 -3.14
CA HIS A 381 4.46 -11.02 -2.21
C HIS A 381 5.85 -10.61 -1.68
N GLY A 382 6.61 -9.90 -2.51
CA GLY A 382 7.94 -9.43 -2.13
C GLY A 382 8.72 -8.81 -3.28
N THR A 383 9.74 -8.03 -2.94
CA THR A 383 10.71 -7.56 -3.92
C THR A 383 11.50 -8.73 -4.49
N LEU A 384 12.16 -8.56 -5.63
CA LEU A 384 12.97 -9.61 -6.25
C LEU A 384 13.97 -10.24 -5.26
N HIS A 385 14.55 -9.43 -4.35
CA HIS A 385 15.42 -9.94 -3.28
C HIS A 385 14.70 -10.96 -2.38
N HIS A 386 13.49 -10.62 -1.90
CA HIS A 386 12.71 -11.53 -1.05
C HIS A 386 12.34 -12.81 -1.79
N LEU A 387 11.91 -12.69 -3.06
CA LEU A 387 11.54 -13.84 -3.87
C LEU A 387 12.71 -14.81 -4.07
N LEU A 388 13.90 -14.31 -4.41
CA LEU A 388 15.09 -15.13 -4.59
C LEU A 388 15.50 -15.83 -3.28
N ARG A 389 15.48 -15.13 -2.15
CA ARG A 389 15.79 -15.70 -0.84
C ARG A 389 14.81 -16.78 -0.42
N HIS A 390 13.52 -16.63 -0.76
CA HIS A 390 12.52 -17.64 -0.44
C HIS A 390 12.61 -18.87 -1.37
N GLU A 391 12.98 -18.65 -2.64
CA GLU A 391 13.31 -19.76 -3.55
C GLU A 391 14.51 -20.56 -3.05
N GLU A 392 15.59 -19.90 -2.58
CA GLU A 392 16.74 -20.56 -1.96
C GLU A 392 16.30 -21.46 -0.79
N LEU A 393 15.44 -20.95 0.11
CA LEU A 393 14.89 -21.71 1.21
C LEU A 393 14.13 -22.95 0.73
N ALA A 394 13.26 -22.81 -0.27
CA ALA A 394 12.51 -23.94 -0.81
C ALA A 394 13.44 -25.03 -1.39
N ARG A 395 14.51 -24.64 -2.07
CA ARG A 395 15.53 -25.58 -2.58
C ARG A 395 16.31 -26.26 -1.47
N GLU A 396 16.68 -25.52 -0.41
CA GLU A 396 17.34 -26.08 0.79
C GLU A 396 16.47 -27.15 1.44
N LEU A 397 15.14 -26.99 1.41
CA LEU A 397 14.15 -27.94 1.94
C LEU A 397 13.80 -29.07 0.95
N GLY A 398 14.48 -29.14 -0.20
CA GLY A 398 14.38 -30.25 -1.14
C GLY A 398 13.31 -30.10 -2.22
N VAL A 399 12.64 -28.95 -2.33
CA VAL A 399 11.73 -28.69 -3.47
C VAL A 399 12.56 -28.53 -4.74
N LYS A 400 12.34 -29.41 -5.72
CA LYS A 400 13.19 -29.50 -6.92
C LYS A 400 12.76 -28.53 -8.00
N GLU A 401 11.47 -28.32 -8.16
CA GLU A 401 10.86 -27.50 -9.19
C GLU A 401 10.49 -26.13 -8.59
N THR A 402 11.36 -25.16 -8.77
CA THR A 402 11.18 -23.79 -8.27
C THR A 402 11.37 -22.76 -9.39
N THR A 403 10.68 -21.66 -9.32
CA THR A 403 10.92 -20.54 -10.24
C THR A 403 10.64 -19.20 -9.54
N VAL A 404 11.35 -18.16 -9.96
CA VAL A 404 11.10 -16.77 -9.55
C VAL A 404 10.73 -15.96 -10.79
N VAL A 405 9.65 -15.22 -10.70
CA VAL A 405 9.21 -14.28 -11.73
C VAL A 405 8.85 -12.94 -11.10
N GLU A 406 8.77 -11.92 -11.91
CA GLU A 406 8.19 -10.64 -11.55
C GLU A 406 6.85 -10.47 -12.27
N ASN A 407 6.11 -9.41 -11.93
CA ASN A 407 4.81 -9.11 -12.52
C ASN A 407 4.85 -9.19 -14.06
N GLY A 408 3.76 -9.63 -14.66
CA GLY A 408 3.62 -9.78 -16.11
C GLY A 408 4.27 -11.01 -16.71
N THR A 409 5.00 -11.83 -15.94
CA THR A 409 5.58 -13.08 -16.45
C THR A 409 4.70 -14.27 -16.04
N PRO A 410 3.95 -14.89 -16.97
CA PRO A 410 3.14 -16.06 -16.69
C PRO A 410 4.02 -17.25 -16.28
N VAL A 411 3.46 -18.08 -15.40
CA VAL A 411 4.06 -19.34 -15.01
C VAL A 411 3.10 -20.46 -15.32
N VAL A 412 3.58 -21.50 -15.99
CA VAL A 412 2.81 -22.72 -16.29
C VAL A 412 3.27 -23.85 -15.37
N CYS A 413 2.31 -24.56 -14.78
CA CYS A 413 2.57 -25.72 -13.94
C CYS A 413 1.72 -26.90 -14.46
N ASP A 414 2.35 -28.06 -14.74
CA ASP A 414 1.68 -29.29 -15.15
C ASP A 414 1.44 -30.26 -13.98
N GLY A 415 1.64 -29.80 -12.75
CA GLY A 415 1.53 -30.59 -11.54
C GLY A 415 2.83 -31.25 -11.10
N GLN A 416 3.86 -31.32 -11.96
CA GLN A 416 5.17 -31.90 -11.67
C GLN A 416 6.33 -30.95 -11.98
N ARG A 417 6.16 -30.08 -12.99
CA ARG A 417 7.16 -29.10 -13.46
C ARG A 417 6.57 -27.72 -13.54
N ILE A 418 7.44 -26.73 -13.44
CA ILE A 418 7.09 -25.31 -13.51
C ILE A 418 8.03 -24.60 -14.49
N TRP A 419 7.47 -23.76 -15.37
CA TRP A 419 8.26 -22.97 -16.33
C TRP A 419 7.60 -21.62 -16.62
N LYS A 420 8.39 -20.68 -17.12
CA LYS A 420 7.93 -19.34 -17.52
C LYS A 420 7.37 -19.37 -18.94
N ASP A 421 6.33 -18.58 -19.17
CA ASP A 421 5.81 -18.31 -20.50
C ASP A 421 6.14 -16.88 -20.95
N ALA A 422 5.74 -16.53 -22.17
CA ALA A 422 6.00 -15.20 -22.73
C ALA A 422 5.36 -14.09 -21.89
N PRO A 423 6.11 -13.04 -21.55
CA PRO A 423 5.57 -11.92 -20.76
C PRO A 423 4.38 -11.24 -21.44
N VAL A 424 3.46 -10.75 -20.64
CA VAL A 424 2.29 -9.99 -21.08
C VAL A 424 2.41 -8.52 -20.68
N ALA A 425 1.55 -7.67 -21.26
CA ALA A 425 1.41 -6.29 -20.82
C ALA A 425 1.04 -6.24 -19.33
N HIS A 426 1.79 -5.48 -18.58
CA HIS A 426 1.63 -5.28 -17.15
C HIS A 426 2.14 -3.90 -16.76
N GLY A 427 1.87 -3.49 -15.56
CA GLY A 427 2.33 -2.22 -15.03
C GLY A 427 1.48 -1.79 -13.85
N ARG A 428 1.59 -0.52 -13.51
CA ARG A 428 0.79 0.12 -12.47
C ARG A 428 0.16 1.40 -12.99
N VAL A 429 -1.06 1.66 -12.57
CA VAL A 429 -1.81 2.87 -12.88
C VAL A 429 -1.81 3.77 -11.67
N ALA A 430 -1.44 5.03 -11.86
CA ALA A 430 -1.48 6.06 -10.82
C ALA A 430 -2.89 6.66 -10.74
N ILE A 431 -3.43 6.77 -9.54
CA ILE A 431 -4.68 7.49 -9.28
C ILE A 431 -4.35 8.78 -8.56
N ALA A 432 -4.80 9.90 -9.13
CA ALA A 432 -4.61 11.22 -8.52
C ALA A 432 -5.45 11.38 -7.25
N VAL A 433 -5.02 12.29 -6.38
CA VAL A 433 -5.90 12.86 -5.34
C VAL A 433 -7.10 13.50 -6.05
N GLY A 434 -8.26 12.85 -5.94
CA GLY A 434 -9.48 13.22 -6.68
C GLY A 434 -10.08 12.07 -7.49
N GLY A 435 -9.40 10.90 -7.54
CA GLY A 435 -9.93 9.65 -8.07
C GLY A 435 -9.63 9.38 -9.55
N GLU A 436 -9.04 10.34 -10.28
CA GLU A 436 -8.80 10.18 -11.72
C GLU A 436 -7.48 9.47 -12.04
N PRO A 437 -7.48 8.54 -13.02
CA PRO A 437 -6.26 7.92 -13.50
C PRO A 437 -5.29 8.94 -14.11
N LEU A 438 -4.01 8.81 -13.81
CA LEU A 438 -2.95 9.62 -14.40
C LEU A 438 -2.17 8.84 -15.44
N SER A 439 -1.99 9.42 -16.62
CA SER A 439 -1.06 8.83 -17.59
C SER A 439 0.39 8.91 -17.06
N ASN A 440 1.21 7.95 -17.47
CA ASN A 440 2.64 7.94 -17.13
C ASN A 440 3.35 9.24 -17.52
N GLU A 441 2.94 9.86 -18.63
CA GLU A 441 3.48 11.14 -19.08
C GLU A 441 3.17 12.27 -18.09
N VAL A 442 1.91 12.37 -17.62
CA VAL A 442 1.50 13.37 -16.63
C VAL A 442 2.20 13.14 -15.30
N HIS A 443 2.33 11.89 -14.86
CA HIS A 443 3.08 11.55 -13.65
C HIS A 443 4.54 12.00 -13.76
N GLN A 444 5.25 11.60 -14.80
CA GLN A 444 6.66 11.99 -15.03
C GLN A 444 6.81 13.52 -15.05
N ARG A 445 5.90 14.22 -15.71
CA ARG A 445 5.91 15.68 -15.75
C ARG A 445 5.70 16.33 -14.39
N ARG A 446 4.85 15.76 -13.51
CA ARG A 446 4.70 16.23 -12.12
C ARG A 446 5.99 16.06 -11.31
N VAL A 447 6.66 14.91 -11.46
CA VAL A 447 7.96 14.64 -10.82
C VAL A 447 9.01 15.65 -11.28
N GLU A 448 9.10 15.91 -12.60
CA GLU A 448 10.04 16.89 -13.18
C GLU A 448 9.75 18.32 -12.69
N LEU A 449 8.46 18.73 -12.67
CA LEU A 449 8.03 20.03 -12.14
C LEU A 449 8.43 20.20 -10.68
N GLY A 450 8.19 19.18 -9.84
CA GLY A 450 8.57 19.20 -8.43
C GLY A 450 10.09 19.24 -8.20
N ARG A 451 10.87 18.60 -9.09
CA ARG A 451 12.33 18.50 -8.98
C ARG A 451 13.08 19.71 -9.52
N TYR A 452 12.61 20.27 -10.64
CA TYR A 452 13.39 21.25 -11.40
C TYR A 452 12.69 22.60 -11.53
N GLY A 453 11.41 22.69 -11.23
CA GLY A 453 10.61 23.89 -11.44
C GLY A 453 10.22 24.12 -12.90
N VAL A 454 9.58 25.26 -13.16
CA VAL A 454 9.08 25.64 -14.49
C VAL A 454 9.43 27.09 -14.83
N ALA A 455 9.71 27.35 -16.09
CA ALA A 455 9.87 28.68 -16.66
C ALA A 455 8.82 28.90 -17.77
N PHE A 456 8.12 30.00 -17.70
CA PHE A 456 7.20 30.48 -18.73
C PHE A 456 7.86 31.59 -19.52
N VAL A 457 7.88 31.45 -20.84
CA VAL A 457 8.45 32.43 -21.78
C VAL A 457 7.34 32.87 -22.72
N SER A 458 7.00 34.16 -22.70
CA SER A 458 6.04 34.75 -23.66
C SER A 458 6.78 35.63 -24.66
N LEU A 459 6.52 35.37 -25.93
CA LEU A 459 7.10 36.08 -27.07
C LEU A 459 5.98 36.82 -27.80
N ALA A 460 6.19 38.11 -28.06
CA ALA A 460 5.37 38.88 -29.01
C ALA A 460 6.16 39.01 -30.33
N VAL A 461 5.67 38.41 -31.41
CA VAL A 461 6.36 38.36 -32.70
C VAL A 461 5.49 38.95 -33.82
N GLY A 462 6.12 39.69 -34.71
CA GLY A 462 5.46 40.16 -35.95
C GLY A 462 5.49 39.06 -37.03
N ARG A 463 4.83 39.33 -38.18
CA ARG A 463 4.73 38.40 -39.33
C ARG A 463 6.08 37.91 -39.91
N ASN A 464 7.18 38.56 -39.58
CA ASN A 464 8.54 38.20 -40.00
C ASN A 464 9.30 37.39 -38.93
N GLU A 465 8.59 36.86 -37.95
CA GLU A 465 9.18 36.13 -36.81
C GLU A 465 10.18 36.94 -35.96
N ARG A 466 10.14 38.29 -36.09
CA ARG A 466 10.97 39.18 -35.25
C ARG A 466 10.18 39.59 -34.01
N LEU A 467 10.91 39.78 -32.90
CA LEU A 467 10.32 40.27 -31.66
C LEU A 467 9.73 41.68 -31.85
N ALA A 468 8.44 41.84 -31.49
CA ALA A 468 7.76 43.11 -31.41
C ALA A 468 7.92 43.76 -30.02
N ALA A 469 8.24 42.98 -28.99
CA ALA A 469 8.53 43.41 -27.64
C ALA A 469 9.60 42.49 -26.98
N PRO A 470 10.28 42.94 -25.92
CA PRO A 470 11.20 42.10 -25.18
C PRO A 470 10.51 40.83 -24.64
N PRO A 471 11.16 39.66 -24.68
CA PRO A 471 10.60 38.42 -24.10
C PRO A 471 10.27 38.59 -22.63
N ALA A 472 9.08 38.14 -22.21
CA ALA A 472 8.73 38.03 -20.80
C ALA A 472 9.09 36.65 -20.28
N VAL A 473 9.77 36.60 -19.14
CA VAL A 473 10.19 35.36 -18.48
C VAL A 473 9.70 35.35 -17.04
N ARG A 474 9.04 34.26 -16.64
CA ARG A 474 8.64 34.00 -15.25
C ARG A 474 9.04 32.59 -14.87
N THR A 475 9.43 32.39 -13.62
CA THR A 475 9.80 31.07 -13.11
C THR A 475 9.02 30.71 -11.84
N ARG A 476 8.92 29.42 -11.56
CA ARG A 476 8.39 28.88 -10.31
C ARG A 476 9.19 27.64 -9.92
N GLY A 477 9.75 27.63 -8.71
CA GLY A 477 10.54 26.53 -8.17
C GLY A 477 11.93 26.38 -8.82
N VAL A 478 12.44 27.39 -9.51
CA VAL A 478 13.78 27.36 -10.13
C VAL A 478 14.80 28.00 -9.19
N PRO A 479 15.72 27.22 -8.59
CA PRO A 479 16.70 27.75 -7.63
C PRO A 479 17.51 28.90 -8.21
N LEU A 480 17.86 29.87 -7.37
CA LEU A 480 18.68 31.05 -7.70
C LEU A 480 18.13 31.99 -8.79
N VAL A 481 16.97 31.66 -9.38
CA VAL A 481 16.35 32.45 -10.46
C VAL A 481 14.99 33.01 -10.04
N ASP A 482 14.24 32.28 -9.22
CA ASP A 482 12.95 32.73 -8.71
C ASP A 482 13.11 34.03 -7.93
N ASN A 483 12.33 35.06 -8.35
CA ASN A 483 12.37 36.42 -7.78
C ASN A 483 13.71 37.17 -7.95
N ASP A 484 14.65 36.70 -8.77
CA ASP A 484 15.85 37.45 -9.14
C ASP A 484 15.62 38.13 -10.52
N ASP A 485 15.25 39.40 -10.47
CA ASP A 485 15.05 40.21 -11.68
C ASP A 485 16.29 40.28 -12.58
N THR A 486 17.49 40.18 -12.02
CA THR A 486 18.75 40.22 -12.80
C THR A 486 18.94 38.94 -13.59
N ALA A 487 18.71 37.79 -12.95
CA ALA A 487 18.73 36.48 -13.59
C ALA A 487 17.63 36.38 -14.68
N LEU A 488 16.39 36.77 -14.37
CA LEU A 488 15.28 36.75 -15.33
C LEU A 488 15.56 37.63 -16.55
N ARG A 489 16.12 38.85 -16.34
CA ARG A 489 16.55 39.72 -17.45
C ARG A 489 17.71 39.13 -18.24
N ALA A 490 18.61 38.37 -17.63
CA ALA A 490 19.69 37.68 -18.35
C ALA A 490 19.13 36.57 -19.26
N VAL A 491 18.17 35.81 -18.80
CA VAL A 491 17.45 34.82 -19.61
C VAL A 491 16.71 35.48 -20.77
N ALA A 492 15.94 36.56 -20.50
CA ALA A 492 15.22 37.30 -21.55
C ALA A 492 16.14 37.85 -22.63
N ARG A 493 17.33 38.39 -22.26
CA ARG A 493 18.34 38.86 -23.22
C ARG A 493 18.89 37.72 -24.08
N GLU A 494 19.16 36.56 -23.51
CA GLU A 494 19.61 35.39 -24.24
C GLU A 494 18.56 34.90 -25.24
N ILE A 495 17.29 34.87 -24.82
CA ILE A 495 16.17 34.55 -25.71
C ILE A 495 16.09 35.54 -26.86
N ALA A 496 16.19 36.85 -26.59
CA ALA A 496 16.11 37.89 -27.63
C ALA A 496 17.23 37.71 -28.69
N ARG A 497 18.48 37.48 -28.25
CA ARG A 497 19.59 37.16 -29.15
C ARG A 497 19.33 35.89 -29.98
N SER A 498 18.78 34.88 -29.36
CA SER A 498 18.47 33.61 -30.03
C SER A 498 17.42 33.82 -31.14
N VAL A 499 16.38 34.62 -30.90
CA VAL A 499 15.36 34.93 -31.90
C VAL A 499 15.98 35.70 -33.10
N GLU A 500 16.93 36.62 -32.87
CA GLU A 500 17.62 37.34 -33.96
C GLU A 500 18.40 36.40 -34.89
N THR A 501 18.87 35.26 -34.39
CA THR A 501 19.63 34.24 -35.16
C THR A 501 18.74 33.11 -35.69
N PHE A 502 17.46 33.13 -35.40
CA PHE A 502 16.53 32.13 -35.88
C PHE A 502 16.27 32.28 -37.39
N HIS A 503 16.25 31.18 -38.11
CA HIS A 503 15.91 31.14 -39.53
C HIS A 503 14.91 30.00 -39.75
N SER A 504 13.71 30.33 -40.18
CA SER A 504 12.69 29.36 -40.59
C SER A 504 13.24 28.53 -41.78
N GLY A 505 13.34 27.22 -41.62
CA GLY A 505 13.91 26.32 -42.64
C GLY A 505 14.84 25.24 -42.11
N ARG A 506 15.18 25.27 -40.80
CA ARG A 506 16.01 24.23 -40.15
C ARG A 506 15.21 23.11 -39.47
N GLY A 507 13.93 22.97 -39.76
CA GLY A 507 13.08 21.89 -39.23
C GLY A 507 12.67 22.05 -37.75
N LEU A 508 12.96 23.21 -37.12
CA LEU A 508 12.53 23.54 -35.76
C LEU A 508 11.58 24.75 -35.79
N SER A 509 10.52 24.74 -34.95
CA SER A 509 9.71 25.92 -34.73
C SER A 509 10.46 26.96 -33.89
N LEU A 510 10.05 28.24 -33.99
CA LEU A 510 10.59 29.31 -33.16
C LEU A 510 10.47 28.98 -31.67
N ALA A 511 9.32 28.49 -31.26
CA ALA A 511 9.07 28.09 -29.86
C ALA A 511 10.05 27.04 -29.37
N GLU A 512 10.32 26.00 -30.18
CA GLU A 512 11.28 24.94 -29.80
C GLU A 512 12.73 25.47 -29.75
N PHE A 513 13.08 26.36 -30.67
CA PHE A 513 14.40 27.00 -30.69
C PHE A 513 14.63 27.87 -29.44
N VAL A 514 13.65 28.66 -29.07
CA VAL A 514 13.63 29.49 -27.85
C VAL A 514 13.65 28.64 -26.59
N ARG A 515 12.84 27.57 -26.55
CA ARG A 515 12.81 26.62 -25.43
C ARG A 515 14.21 26.09 -25.13
N ARG A 516 14.96 25.68 -26.14
CA ARG A 516 16.34 25.18 -25.98
C ARG A 516 17.30 26.26 -25.47
N ALA A 517 17.20 27.50 -25.98
CA ALA A 517 18.05 28.61 -25.55
C ALA A 517 17.73 29.00 -24.08
N ALA A 518 16.47 29.13 -23.76
CA ALA A 518 16.03 29.43 -22.39
C ALA A 518 16.45 28.35 -21.38
N ARG A 519 16.24 27.07 -21.72
CA ARG A 519 16.64 25.93 -20.86
C ARG A 519 18.13 25.94 -20.59
N ARG A 520 18.96 26.13 -21.61
CA ARG A 520 20.44 26.20 -21.46
C ARG A 520 20.83 27.34 -20.53
N LYS A 521 20.27 28.54 -20.75
CA LYS A 521 20.59 29.70 -19.92
C LYS A 521 20.13 29.55 -18.47
N LEU A 522 18.97 28.92 -18.24
CA LEU A 522 18.49 28.61 -16.91
C LEU A 522 19.38 27.56 -16.22
N GLU A 523 19.80 26.51 -16.95
CA GLU A 523 20.76 25.51 -16.44
C GLU A 523 22.08 26.15 -16.01
N ASP A 524 22.64 27.09 -16.81
CA ASP A 524 23.86 27.83 -16.47
C ASP A 524 23.70 28.65 -15.19
N LEU A 525 22.49 29.18 -14.91
CA LEU A 525 22.24 30.05 -13.77
C LEU A 525 21.84 29.27 -12.51
N SER A 526 21.07 28.19 -12.65
CA SER A 526 20.46 27.47 -11.53
C SER A 526 21.11 26.12 -11.24
N GLY A 527 21.94 25.58 -12.15
CA GLY A 527 22.46 24.23 -12.08
C GLY A 527 21.41 23.13 -12.31
N THR A 528 20.17 23.51 -12.68
CA THR A 528 19.04 22.58 -12.90
C THR A 528 18.42 22.79 -14.29
N ARG A 529 17.71 21.77 -14.79
CA ARG A 529 17.02 21.80 -16.10
C ARG A 529 15.51 21.96 -15.92
N PRO A 530 15.00 23.19 -15.69
CA PRO A 530 13.57 23.38 -15.51
C PRO A 530 12.79 23.07 -16.78
N ILE A 531 11.51 22.76 -16.60
CA ILE A 531 10.57 22.71 -17.72
C ILE A 531 10.42 24.13 -18.27
N VAL A 532 10.49 24.29 -19.59
CA VAL A 532 10.32 25.58 -20.24
C VAL A 532 9.13 25.52 -21.17
N GLU A 533 8.10 26.32 -20.86
CA GLU A 533 6.93 26.52 -21.72
C GLU A 533 7.07 27.84 -22.46
N VAL A 534 6.91 27.79 -23.78
CA VAL A 534 7.03 28.95 -24.66
C VAL A 534 5.71 29.22 -25.34
N GLU A 535 5.18 30.41 -25.12
CA GLU A 535 3.98 30.92 -25.78
C GLU A 535 4.38 32.00 -26.76
N THR A 536 3.86 31.93 -27.99
CA THR A 536 4.12 32.91 -29.05
C THR A 536 2.81 33.61 -29.42
N LEU A 537 2.79 34.92 -29.25
CA LEU A 537 1.71 35.80 -29.65
C LEU A 537 2.09 36.49 -30.97
N GLU A 538 1.39 36.17 -32.05
CA GLU A 538 1.55 36.86 -33.33
C GLU A 538 0.81 38.19 -33.31
N LEU A 539 1.50 39.27 -33.67
CA LEU A 539 0.94 40.59 -33.80
C LEU A 539 0.76 40.90 -35.28
N ASP A 540 -0.39 41.47 -35.63
CA ASP A 540 -0.78 41.90 -37.01
C ASP A 540 0.14 42.96 -37.60
#